data_7e779d6e2d387143425ec9c89ae4e316
#
_entry.id   7e779d6e2d387143425ec9c89ae4e316
#
_cell.length_a   1.000
_cell.length_b   1.000
_cell.length_c   1.000
_cell.angle_alpha   90.00
_cell.angle_beta   90.00
_cell.angle_gamma   90.00
#
_symmetry.space_group_name_H-M   'P 1'
#
loop_
_entity.id
_entity.type
_entity.pdbx_description
1 polymer ?
#
loop_
_entity_poly.entity_id
_entity_poly.type
_entity_poly.pdbx_seq_one_letter_code
_entity_poly.pdbx_strand_id
1 'polypeptide(L)'
;MASIRKEISIQASPEHVWEAIRDVYAVHRRLAPGFVRDVRPDGDVRIVSFANGAVVRELIADVDDRARRIAYAVVESPLQLTHHHATMEVLREGADRSRIVWIADVFPHAAAAQVGPMMEQGSEVMKQTLERTAPRPEPLRA
;
A
#
# COMPACT_ATOMS: atom_id res chain seq x y z
N MET A 1 -10.69 15.39 -12.03
CA MET A 1 -9.95 14.53 -11.08
C MET A 1 -10.73 13.25 -10.86
N ALA A 2 -10.03 12.13 -10.77
CA ALA A 2 -10.65 10.85 -10.45
C ALA A 2 -10.17 10.38 -9.08
N SER A 3 -11.08 9.80 -8.30
CA SER A 3 -10.78 9.20 -7.01
C SER A 3 -11.01 7.70 -7.13
N ILE A 4 -9.97 6.93 -6.81
CA ILE A 4 -10.02 5.47 -6.85
C ILE A 4 -9.95 4.98 -5.42
N ARG A 5 -10.91 4.14 -5.02
CA ARG A 5 -10.99 3.60 -3.67
C ARG A 5 -10.98 2.08 -3.72
N LYS A 6 -10.08 1.48 -2.96
CA LYS A 6 -10.03 0.03 -2.74
C LYS A 6 -10.17 -0.23 -1.25
N GLU A 7 -11.06 -1.14 -0.90
CA GLU A 7 -11.20 -1.63 0.46
C GLU A 7 -10.84 -3.11 0.47
N ILE A 8 -9.88 -3.46 1.31
CA ILE A 8 -9.27 -4.79 1.30
C ILE A 8 -9.44 -5.40 2.69
N SER A 9 -10.25 -6.46 2.79
CA SER A 9 -10.38 -7.22 4.04
C SER A 9 -9.19 -8.15 4.18
N ILE A 10 -8.54 -8.09 5.34
CA ILE A 10 -7.32 -8.88 5.64
C ILE A 10 -7.59 -9.73 6.86
N GLN A 11 -7.34 -11.02 6.78
CA GLN A 11 -7.39 -11.94 7.93
C GLN A 11 -6.08 -11.90 8.70
N ALA A 12 -5.83 -10.75 9.29
CA ALA A 12 -4.68 -10.46 10.13
C ALA A 12 -5.03 -9.29 11.05
N SER A 13 -4.36 -9.22 12.20
CA SER A 13 -4.60 -8.14 13.15
C SER A 13 -4.25 -6.78 12.55
N PRO A 14 -4.93 -5.71 12.97
CA PRO A 14 -4.55 -4.36 12.55
C PRO A 14 -3.11 -4.01 12.88
N GLU A 15 -2.59 -4.51 13.99
CA GLU A 15 -1.20 -4.31 14.42
C GLU A 15 -0.23 -4.89 13.40
N HIS A 16 -0.46 -6.12 12.96
CA HIS A 16 0.37 -6.79 11.95
C HIS A 16 0.33 -6.04 10.61
N VAL A 17 -0.86 -5.66 10.17
CA VAL A 17 -1.06 -4.97 8.89
C VAL A 17 -0.39 -3.59 8.93
N TRP A 18 -0.58 -2.84 10.02
CA TRP A 18 0.01 -1.52 10.17
C TRP A 18 1.54 -1.57 10.21
N GLU A 19 2.12 -2.55 10.90
CA GLU A 19 3.58 -2.73 10.95
C GLU A 19 4.18 -2.84 9.54
N ALA A 20 3.51 -3.53 8.63
CA ALA A 20 3.97 -3.66 7.26
C ALA A 20 3.81 -2.36 6.46
N ILE A 21 2.68 -1.67 6.63
CA ILE A 21 2.39 -0.45 5.88
C ILE A 21 3.27 0.73 6.35
N ARG A 22 3.46 0.87 7.67
CA ARG A 22 4.25 1.97 8.22
C ARG A 22 5.73 1.91 7.84
N ASP A 23 6.22 0.73 7.49
CA ASP A 23 7.58 0.53 7.02
C ASP A 23 7.67 0.89 5.54
N VAL A 24 7.62 2.19 5.28
CA VAL A 24 7.40 2.74 3.93
C VAL A 24 8.53 2.46 2.94
N TYR A 25 9.71 2.06 3.42
CA TYR A 25 10.84 1.68 2.56
C TYR A 25 10.97 0.16 2.38
N ALA A 26 10.03 -0.61 2.91
CA ALA A 26 10.06 -2.07 2.85
C ALA A 26 8.85 -2.66 2.11
N VAL A 27 8.22 -1.90 1.23
CA VAL A 27 7.03 -2.35 0.46
C VAL A 27 7.33 -3.62 -0.33
N HIS A 28 8.53 -3.73 -0.89
CA HIS A 28 8.97 -4.88 -1.70
C HIS A 28 9.20 -6.15 -0.87
N ARG A 29 9.31 -6.04 0.45
CA ARG A 29 9.55 -7.19 1.33
C ARG A 29 8.36 -7.52 2.22
N ARG A 30 7.70 -6.50 2.76
CA ARG A 30 6.70 -6.66 3.82
C ARG A 30 5.26 -6.49 3.35
N LEU A 31 5.05 -5.83 2.22
CA LEU A 31 3.70 -5.47 1.78
C LEU A 31 3.32 -6.07 0.43
N ALA A 32 4.14 -5.88 -0.59
CA ALA A 32 3.78 -6.29 -1.96
C ALA A 32 4.96 -6.92 -2.70
N PRO A 33 5.59 -7.98 -2.15
CA PRO A 33 6.70 -8.64 -2.82
C PRO A 33 6.27 -9.21 -4.17
N GLY A 34 7.14 -9.07 -5.17
CA GLY A 34 6.86 -9.52 -6.54
C GLY A 34 6.13 -8.48 -7.37
N PHE A 35 5.17 -7.74 -6.82
CA PHE A 35 4.55 -6.61 -7.48
C PHE A 35 5.49 -5.39 -7.44
N VAL A 36 6.07 -5.14 -6.28
CA VAL A 36 7.15 -4.17 -6.11
C VAL A 36 8.45 -4.94 -5.99
N ARG A 37 9.42 -4.61 -6.85
CA ARG A 37 10.70 -5.30 -6.92
C ARG A 37 11.72 -4.73 -5.96
N ASP A 38 11.74 -3.40 -5.81
CA ASP A 38 12.73 -2.70 -4.99
C ASP A 38 12.19 -1.35 -4.54
N VAL A 39 12.64 -0.92 -3.37
CA VAL A 39 12.36 0.41 -2.82
C VAL A 39 13.65 0.98 -2.27
N ARG A 40 13.99 2.21 -2.68
CA ARG A 40 15.16 2.92 -2.18
C ARG A 40 14.76 4.27 -1.63
N PRO A 41 15.32 4.66 -0.47
CA PRO A 41 15.07 5.98 0.09
C PRO A 41 15.89 7.07 -0.63
N ASP A 42 15.30 8.25 -0.77
CA ASP A 42 15.93 9.45 -1.26
C ASP A 42 15.31 10.65 -0.54
N GLY A 43 15.84 10.98 0.65
CA GLY A 43 15.23 11.99 1.52
C GLY A 43 13.83 11.54 1.95
N ASP A 44 12.83 12.39 1.72
CA ASP A 44 11.43 12.08 2.03
C ASP A 44 10.73 11.33 0.90
N VAL A 45 11.46 10.98 -0.16
CA VAL A 45 10.96 10.27 -1.32
C VAL A 45 11.41 8.82 -1.26
N ARG A 46 10.53 7.90 -1.64
CA ARG A 46 10.92 6.52 -1.93
C ARG A 46 10.90 6.29 -3.45
N ILE A 47 11.93 5.64 -3.94
CA ILE A 47 12.02 5.26 -5.35
C ILE A 47 11.52 3.82 -5.46
N VAL A 48 10.39 3.63 -6.11
CA VAL A 48 9.71 2.33 -6.19
C VAL A 48 9.89 1.76 -7.58
N SER A 49 10.50 0.57 -7.65
CA SER A 49 10.66 -0.18 -8.91
C SER A 49 9.64 -1.31 -8.94
N PHE A 50 8.79 -1.31 -9.95
CA PHE A 50 7.75 -2.33 -10.12
C PHE A 50 8.24 -3.48 -11.00
N ALA A 51 7.58 -4.64 -10.89
CA ALA A 51 7.92 -5.83 -11.65
C ALA A 51 7.82 -5.63 -13.17
N ASN A 52 6.94 -4.72 -13.61
CA ASN A 52 6.79 -4.38 -15.04
C ASN A 52 7.88 -3.45 -15.57
N GLY A 53 8.84 -3.06 -14.74
CA GLY A 53 9.94 -2.18 -15.13
C GLY A 53 9.69 -0.70 -14.87
N ALA A 54 8.47 -0.30 -14.48
CA ALA A 54 8.19 1.09 -14.15
C ALA A 54 8.93 1.51 -12.87
N VAL A 55 9.45 2.73 -12.87
CA VAL A 55 10.11 3.35 -11.72
C VAL A 55 9.35 4.62 -11.36
N VAL A 56 8.93 4.72 -10.13
CA VAL A 56 8.07 5.80 -9.64
C VAL A 56 8.73 6.43 -8.41
N ARG A 57 8.70 7.75 -8.33
CA ARG A 57 9.17 8.48 -7.15
C ARG A 57 7.94 8.92 -6.36
N GLU A 58 7.90 8.54 -5.10
CA GLU A 58 6.77 8.81 -4.21
C GLU A 58 7.23 9.61 -3.00
N LEU A 59 6.69 10.81 -2.83
CA LEU A 59 6.91 11.62 -1.63
C LEU A 59 6.08 11.03 -0.49
N ILE A 60 6.72 10.72 0.63
CA ILE A 60 6.02 10.29 1.85
C ILE A 60 5.59 11.54 2.59
N ALA A 61 4.31 11.85 2.53
CA ALA A 61 3.77 13.07 3.10
C ALA A 61 3.51 12.94 4.60
N ASP A 62 3.08 11.76 5.06
CA ASP A 62 2.77 11.54 6.47
C ASP A 62 2.77 10.05 6.82
N VAL A 63 3.20 9.73 8.03
CA VAL A 63 3.03 8.42 8.66
C VAL A 63 2.46 8.67 10.04
N ASP A 64 1.19 8.31 10.24
CA ASP A 64 0.46 8.57 11.47
C ASP A 64 0.18 7.24 12.18
N ASP A 65 0.97 6.94 13.20
CA ASP A 65 0.85 5.69 13.96
C ASP A 65 -0.46 5.62 14.76
N ARG A 66 -0.98 6.75 15.19
CA ARG A 66 -2.22 6.81 15.98
C ARG A 66 -3.43 6.46 15.10
N ALA A 67 -3.51 7.09 13.94
CA ALA A 67 -4.58 6.85 12.98
C ALA A 67 -4.36 5.59 12.15
N ARG A 68 -3.15 5.02 12.18
CA ARG A 68 -2.71 3.92 11.30
C ARG A 68 -2.96 4.27 9.85
N ARG A 69 -2.39 5.39 9.44
CA ARG A 69 -2.60 5.96 8.12
C ARG A 69 -1.29 6.51 7.56
N ILE A 70 -1.01 6.19 6.29
CA ILE A 70 0.04 6.86 5.55
C ILE A 70 -0.57 7.72 4.46
N ALA A 71 0.14 8.79 4.08
CA ALA A 71 -0.18 9.62 2.93
C ALA A 71 1.06 9.77 2.07
N TYR A 72 0.91 9.63 0.78
CA TYR A 72 2.01 9.77 -0.16
C TYR A 72 1.53 10.33 -1.49
N ALA A 73 2.46 10.86 -2.28
CA ALA A 73 2.16 11.44 -3.58
C ALA A 73 3.20 10.99 -4.59
N VAL A 74 2.77 10.59 -5.77
CA VAL A 74 3.66 10.34 -6.89
C VAL A 74 4.15 11.69 -7.41
N VAL A 75 5.46 11.91 -7.42
CA VAL A 75 6.08 13.14 -7.90
C VAL A 75 6.79 12.94 -9.24
N GLU A 76 7.07 11.70 -9.63
CA GLU A 76 7.64 11.36 -10.92
C GLU A 76 7.20 9.95 -11.30
N SER A 77 6.72 9.75 -12.52
CA SER A 77 6.17 8.50 -13.01
C SER A 77 6.24 8.45 -14.54
N PRO A 78 6.38 7.25 -15.15
CA PRO A 78 6.20 7.12 -16.59
C PRO A 78 4.76 7.41 -17.05
N LEU A 79 3.78 7.37 -16.15
CA LEU A 79 2.43 7.81 -16.46
C LEU A 79 2.36 9.34 -16.48
N GLN A 80 1.52 9.89 -17.37
CA GLN A 80 1.33 11.34 -17.46
C GLN A 80 0.34 11.81 -16.39
N LEU A 81 0.85 11.91 -15.17
CA LEU A 81 0.08 12.40 -14.03
C LEU A 81 0.45 13.87 -13.76
N THR A 82 -0.56 14.74 -13.68
CA THR A 82 -0.38 16.12 -13.24
C THR A 82 -0.66 16.27 -11.75
N HIS A 83 -1.34 15.29 -11.15
CA HIS A 83 -1.57 15.22 -9.72
C HIS A 83 -1.77 13.78 -9.30
N HIS A 84 -1.21 13.41 -8.16
CA HIS A 84 -1.47 12.15 -7.47
C HIS A 84 -1.31 12.36 -5.98
N HIS A 85 -2.30 11.92 -5.22
CA HIS A 85 -2.22 11.84 -3.77
C HIS A 85 -2.95 10.59 -3.33
N ALA A 86 -2.32 9.82 -2.46
CA ALA A 86 -2.91 8.57 -1.98
C ALA A 86 -2.79 8.44 -0.47
N THR A 87 -3.72 7.71 0.11
CA THR A 87 -3.72 7.34 1.51
C THR A 87 -3.99 5.86 1.67
N MET A 88 -3.36 5.25 2.67
CA MET A 88 -3.70 3.92 3.15
C MET A 88 -3.99 4.01 4.65
N GLU A 89 -5.15 3.53 5.06
CA GLU A 89 -5.57 3.50 6.45
C GLU A 89 -5.96 2.09 6.86
N VAL A 90 -5.55 1.69 8.06
CA VAL A 90 -5.88 0.37 8.60
C VAL A 90 -6.96 0.51 9.64
N LEU A 91 -8.07 -0.19 9.43
CA LEU A 91 -9.21 -0.20 10.34
C LEU A 91 -9.33 -1.58 11.00
N ARG A 92 -9.71 -1.59 12.28
CA ARG A 92 -9.98 -2.84 12.99
C ARG A 92 -11.36 -3.36 12.63
N GLU A 93 -11.43 -4.66 12.29
CA GLU A 93 -12.70 -5.37 12.11
C GLU A 93 -12.87 -6.51 13.12
N GLY A 94 -11.85 -6.78 13.92
CA GLY A 94 -11.83 -7.81 14.94
C GLY A 94 -10.43 -7.94 15.51
N ALA A 95 -10.21 -8.87 16.42
CA ALA A 95 -8.88 -9.09 17.02
C ALA A 95 -7.85 -9.48 15.95
N ASP A 96 -8.25 -10.35 15.03
CA ASP A 96 -7.41 -10.89 13.97
C ASP A 96 -7.94 -10.56 12.58
N ARG A 97 -8.68 -9.46 12.46
CA ARG A 97 -9.24 -9.01 11.18
C ARG A 97 -9.10 -7.51 11.06
N SER A 98 -8.75 -7.09 9.87
CA SER A 98 -8.60 -5.66 9.55
C SER A 98 -9.08 -5.38 8.15
N ARG A 99 -9.20 -4.09 7.85
CA ARG A 99 -9.51 -3.59 6.52
C ARG A 99 -8.51 -2.50 6.18
N ILE A 100 -7.93 -2.58 5.00
CA ILE A 100 -7.15 -1.49 4.42
C ILE A 100 -8.09 -0.67 3.54
N VAL A 101 -8.11 0.63 3.76
CA VAL A 101 -8.78 1.57 2.86
C VAL A 101 -7.70 2.33 2.12
N TRP A 102 -7.62 2.09 0.82
CA TRP A 102 -6.62 2.69 -0.06
C TRP A 102 -7.30 3.62 -1.05
N ILE A 103 -7.00 4.91 -0.98
CA ILE A 103 -7.62 5.93 -1.83
C ILE A 103 -6.52 6.66 -2.59
N ALA A 104 -6.70 6.83 -3.88
CA ALA A 104 -5.83 7.65 -4.71
C ALA A 104 -6.64 8.67 -5.51
N ASP A 105 -6.26 9.92 -5.40
CA ASP A 105 -6.81 11.00 -6.20
C ASP A 105 -5.83 11.31 -7.31
N VAL A 106 -6.28 11.19 -8.57
CA VAL A 106 -5.41 11.35 -9.74
C VAL A 106 -5.97 12.37 -10.72
N PHE A 107 -5.06 13.06 -11.38
CA PHE A 107 -5.38 13.98 -12.47
C PHE A 107 -4.31 13.83 -13.56
N PRO A 108 -4.64 13.78 -14.85
CA PRO A 108 -5.98 13.94 -15.42
C PRO A 108 -6.90 12.74 -15.13
N HIS A 109 -8.20 12.96 -15.27
CA HIS A 109 -9.22 11.93 -15.00
C HIS A 109 -8.94 10.62 -15.75
N ALA A 110 -8.50 10.71 -17.00
CA ALA A 110 -8.18 9.54 -17.83
C ALA A 110 -7.10 8.63 -17.24
N ALA A 111 -6.24 9.14 -16.34
CA ALA A 111 -5.20 8.34 -15.72
C ALA A 111 -5.78 7.22 -14.83
N ALA A 112 -7.03 7.35 -14.37
CA ALA A 112 -7.69 6.32 -13.57
C ALA A 112 -7.76 4.97 -14.28
N ALA A 113 -7.84 4.97 -15.62
CA ALA A 113 -7.87 3.74 -16.41
C ALA A 113 -6.57 2.93 -16.30
N GLN A 114 -5.45 3.57 -15.96
CA GLN A 114 -4.15 2.93 -15.78
C GLN A 114 -3.86 2.68 -14.30
N VAL A 115 -4.18 3.62 -13.43
CA VAL A 115 -3.90 3.53 -12.00
C VAL A 115 -4.83 2.52 -11.31
N GLY A 116 -6.11 2.47 -11.69
CA GLY A 116 -7.09 1.56 -11.09
C GLY A 116 -6.70 0.09 -11.15
N PRO A 117 -6.36 -0.46 -12.33
CA PRO A 117 -5.90 -1.85 -12.44
C PRO A 117 -4.62 -2.14 -11.67
N MET A 118 -3.70 -1.18 -11.59
CA MET A 118 -2.48 -1.33 -10.78
C MET A 118 -2.81 -1.43 -9.30
N MET A 119 -3.73 -0.62 -8.81
CA MET A 119 -4.18 -0.69 -7.42
C MET A 119 -4.90 -2.02 -7.14
N GLU A 120 -5.68 -2.52 -8.08
CA GLU A 120 -6.35 -3.82 -7.96
C GLU A 120 -5.32 -4.95 -7.80
N GLN A 121 -4.32 -4.98 -8.67
CA GLN A 121 -3.26 -5.98 -8.62
C GLN A 121 -2.45 -5.86 -7.33
N GLY A 122 -2.08 -4.66 -6.94
CA GLY A 122 -1.37 -4.40 -5.69
C GLY A 122 -2.17 -4.85 -4.47
N SER A 123 -3.48 -4.62 -4.48
CA SER A 123 -4.39 -5.03 -3.40
C SER A 123 -4.40 -6.55 -3.21
N GLU A 124 -4.43 -7.30 -4.30
CA GLU A 124 -4.38 -8.77 -4.28
C GLU A 124 -3.07 -9.26 -3.64
N VAL A 125 -1.95 -8.68 -4.05
CA VAL A 125 -0.63 -9.08 -3.53
C VAL A 125 -0.50 -8.73 -2.05
N MET A 126 -0.95 -7.55 -1.65
CA MET A 126 -0.93 -7.12 -0.24
C MET A 126 -1.74 -8.08 0.64
N LYS A 127 -2.94 -8.44 0.20
CA LYS A 127 -3.80 -9.35 0.94
C LYS A 127 -3.11 -10.70 1.14
N GLN A 128 -2.61 -11.29 0.08
CA GLN A 128 -1.93 -12.58 0.14
C GLN A 128 -0.72 -12.53 1.06
N THR A 129 0.10 -11.49 0.94
CA THR A 129 1.31 -11.33 1.73
C THR A 129 1.01 -11.17 3.21
N LEU A 130 0.07 -10.28 3.55
CA LEU A 130 -0.26 -9.97 4.94
C LEU A 130 -0.92 -11.15 5.64
N GLU A 131 -1.74 -11.92 4.93
CA GLU A 131 -2.36 -13.13 5.49
C GLU A 131 -1.35 -14.25 5.67
N ARG A 132 -0.43 -14.41 4.71
CA ARG A 132 0.62 -15.43 4.79
C ARG A 132 1.62 -15.17 5.92
N THR A 133 1.97 -13.90 6.16
CA THR A 133 2.97 -13.53 7.16
C THR A 133 2.38 -13.26 8.53
N ALA A 134 1.05 -13.32 8.67
CA ALA A 134 0.40 -13.10 9.95
C ALA A 134 0.84 -14.19 10.95
N PRO A 135 1.06 -13.83 12.24
CA PRO A 135 1.35 -14.82 13.27
C PRO A 135 0.21 -15.83 13.36
N ARG A 136 0.55 -17.13 13.38
CA ARG A 136 -0.44 -18.18 13.59
C ARG A 136 -0.76 -18.25 15.08
N PRO A 137 -2.04 -18.47 15.45
CA PRO A 137 -2.37 -18.74 16.84
C PRO A 137 -1.59 -19.96 17.31
N GLU A 138 -1.10 -19.94 18.54
CA GLU A 138 -0.45 -21.12 19.11
C GLU A 138 -1.46 -22.27 19.14
N PRO A 139 -1.04 -23.50 18.73
CA PRO A 139 -1.93 -24.62 18.84
C PRO A 139 -2.27 -24.87 20.31
N LEU A 140 -3.56 -25.19 20.56
CA LEU A 140 -4.01 -25.54 21.89
C LEU A 140 -3.23 -26.79 22.35
N ARG A 141 -2.59 -26.68 23.51
CA ARG A 141 -1.95 -27.83 24.12
C ARG A 141 -3.02 -28.71 24.72
N ALA A 142 -2.99 -29.96 24.34
CA ALA A 142 -3.87 -30.98 24.94
C ALA A 142 -3.46 -31.25 26.38
#